data_044b1e38951144f72862d2a1211ec141
#
_entry.id   044b1e38951144f72862d2a1211ec141
#
_cell.length_a   1.000
_cell.length_b   1.000
_cell.length_c   1.000
_cell.angle_alpha   90.00
_cell.angle_beta   90.00
_cell.angle_gamma   90.00
#
_symmetry.space_group_name_H-M   'P 1'
#
loop_
_entity.id
_entity.type
_entity.pdbx_description
1 polymer ?
#
loop_
_entity_poly.entity_id
_entity_poly.type
_entity_poly.pdbx_seq_one_letter_code
_entity_poly.pdbx_strand_id
1 'polypeptide(L)'
;RDWWRYNFSFLGTAKNSTSLQFNITLIFTGLLMIALVDYLFVNIQRRYHGYKIQVLRWLLIMLAICIASIGLFPNNPEFHVLHDRISMWLVYIMLILIVVIRWVLPEVTKQFLVISYTIGAAMSIEYIVFKLTDYLSLTAFELFEFGLAFSWLLLLLQNIENLAQFGQNLFVVKLKPVKENTN
;
A
#
# COMPACT_ATOMS: atom_id res chain seq x y z
N ARG A 1 -3.37 -12.57 -25.71
CA ARG A 1 -4.82 -12.52 -25.67
C ARG A 1 -5.41 -13.34 -24.54
N ASP A 2 -4.83 -14.51 -24.19
CA ASP A 2 -5.31 -15.38 -23.12
C ASP A 2 -4.40 -15.27 -21.88
N TRP A 3 -4.16 -14.04 -21.41
CA TRP A 3 -3.26 -13.75 -20.28
C TRP A 3 -3.62 -14.53 -19.00
N TRP A 4 -4.91 -14.80 -18.80
CA TRP A 4 -5.40 -15.58 -17.64
C TRP A 4 -4.91 -17.04 -17.61
N ARG A 5 -4.35 -17.54 -18.72
CA ARG A 5 -3.74 -18.88 -18.81
C ARG A 5 -2.27 -18.89 -18.38
N TYR A 6 -1.67 -17.73 -18.18
CA TYR A 6 -0.27 -17.58 -17.81
C TYR A 6 -0.14 -17.07 -16.38
N ASN A 7 -0.07 -15.77 -16.20
CA ASN A 7 -0.02 -15.06 -14.94
C ASN A 7 -0.41 -13.59 -15.15
N PHE A 8 -0.68 -12.87 -14.07
CA PHE A 8 -1.06 -11.46 -14.15
C PHE A 8 0.08 -10.60 -14.71
N SER A 9 1.32 -10.90 -14.33
CA SER A 9 2.52 -10.19 -14.80
C SER A 9 2.79 -10.38 -16.30
N PHE A 10 2.15 -11.37 -16.96
CA PHE A 10 2.19 -11.52 -18.43
C PHE A 10 1.67 -10.28 -19.15
N LEU A 11 0.76 -9.51 -18.55
CA LEU A 11 0.26 -8.25 -19.12
C LEU A 11 1.39 -7.25 -19.41
N GLY A 12 2.45 -7.28 -18.63
CA GLY A 12 3.63 -6.41 -18.82
C GLY A 12 4.67 -6.94 -19.78
N THR A 13 4.56 -8.19 -20.26
CA THR A 13 5.59 -8.78 -21.14
C THR A 13 5.51 -8.27 -22.57
N ALA A 14 6.64 -8.30 -23.28
CA ALA A 14 6.73 -7.89 -24.70
C ALA A 14 5.82 -8.70 -25.64
N LYS A 15 5.33 -9.86 -25.20
CA LYS A 15 4.39 -10.70 -25.96
C LYS A 15 2.97 -10.17 -25.97
N ASN A 16 2.64 -9.21 -25.09
CA ASN A 16 1.31 -8.62 -24.98
C ASN A 16 1.27 -7.24 -25.67
N SER A 17 0.27 -7.01 -26.51
CA SER A 17 0.09 -5.74 -27.22
C SER A 17 -0.20 -4.53 -26.32
N THR A 18 -0.66 -4.75 -25.09
CA THR A 18 -0.97 -3.71 -24.12
C THR A 18 0.11 -3.57 -23.02
N SER A 19 1.27 -4.21 -23.20
CA SER A 19 2.33 -4.24 -22.19
C SER A 19 2.83 -2.84 -21.81
N LEU A 20 2.95 -1.94 -22.77
CA LEU A 20 3.39 -0.57 -22.51
C LEU A 20 2.44 0.17 -21.58
N GLN A 21 1.11 0.08 -21.84
CA GLN A 21 0.11 0.70 -20.98
C GLN A 21 0.14 0.13 -19.58
N PHE A 22 0.22 -1.18 -19.44
CA PHE A 22 0.31 -1.86 -18.15
C PHE A 22 1.54 -1.41 -17.36
N ASN A 23 2.71 -1.43 -17.98
CA ASN A 23 3.97 -1.06 -17.34
C ASN A 23 4.01 0.43 -16.95
N ILE A 24 3.57 1.33 -17.84
CA ILE A 24 3.48 2.77 -17.53
C ILE A 24 2.51 3.02 -16.40
N THR A 25 1.38 2.31 -16.35
CA THR A 25 0.42 2.43 -15.24
C THR A 25 1.07 2.07 -13.89
N LEU A 26 1.83 0.98 -13.82
CA LEU A 26 2.54 0.60 -12.59
C LEU A 26 3.60 1.62 -12.19
N ILE A 27 4.41 2.10 -13.14
CA ILE A 27 5.42 3.14 -12.88
C ILE A 27 4.75 4.40 -12.34
N PHE A 28 3.71 4.87 -13.02
CA PHE A 28 2.98 6.08 -12.63
C PHE A 28 2.31 5.91 -11.26
N THR A 29 1.70 4.76 -11.00
CA THR A 29 1.09 4.43 -9.70
C THR A 29 2.12 4.49 -8.57
N GLY A 30 3.30 3.90 -8.75
CA GLY A 30 4.37 3.96 -7.76
C GLY A 30 4.85 5.39 -7.51
N LEU A 31 5.04 6.19 -8.56
CA LEU A 31 5.44 7.60 -8.42
C LEU A 31 4.38 8.44 -7.72
N LEU A 32 3.10 8.27 -8.08
CA LEU A 32 1.99 8.94 -7.39
C LEU A 32 1.91 8.54 -5.92
N MET A 33 2.12 7.27 -5.62
CA MET A 33 2.13 6.79 -4.24
C MET A 33 3.26 7.43 -3.43
N ILE A 34 4.47 7.59 -4.00
CA ILE A 34 5.57 8.31 -3.33
C ILE A 34 5.15 9.74 -3.01
N ALA A 35 4.59 10.46 -3.99
CA ALA A 35 4.16 11.85 -3.81
C ALA A 35 3.04 11.96 -2.75
N LEU A 36 2.07 11.04 -2.76
CA LEU A 36 0.98 10.99 -1.78
C LEU A 36 1.50 10.70 -0.37
N VAL A 37 2.38 9.71 -0.23
CA VAL A 37 3.00 9.37 1.06
C VAL A 37 3.78 10.57 1.60
N ASP A 38 4.56 11.24 0.77
CA ASP A 38 5.31 12.42 1.19
C ASP A 38 4.38 13.54 1.67
N TYR A 39 3.35 13.86 0.92
CA TYR A 39 2.33 14.84 1.28
C TYR A 39 1.65 14.53 2.62
N LEU A 40 1.19 13.29 2.81
CA LEU A 40 0.51 12.87 4.03
C LEU A 40 1.45 12.92 5.24
N PHE A 41 2.70 12.49 5.08
CA PHE A 41 3.63 12.43 6.19
C PHE A 41 4.18 13.80 6.61
N VAL A 42 4.31 14.75 5.70
CA VAL A 42 4.60 16.16 6.07
C VAL A 42 3.52 16.69 7.03
N ASN A 43 2.26 16.38 6.79
CA ASN A 43 1.15 16.81 7.66
C ASN A 43 1.12 16.06 8.99
N ILE A 44 1.31 14.74 8.97
CA ILE A 44 1.31 13.90 10.19
C ILE A 44 2.49 14.25 11.10
N GLN A 45 3.67 14.50 10.55
CA GLN A 45 4.88 14.80 11.33
C GLN A 45 4.79 16.11 12.11
N ARG A 46 3.85 16.99 11.79
CA ARG A 46 3.56 18.19 12.60
C ARG A 46 2.99 17.84 13.98
N ARG A 47 2.31 16.69 14.10
CA ARG A 47 1.67 16.26 15.35
C ARG A 47 2.35 15.04 15.99
N TYR A 48 2.73 14.07 15.17
CA TYR A 48 3.32 12.82 15.63
C TYR A 48 4.80 12.78 15.25
N HIS A 49 5.65 12.89 16.27
CA HIS A 49 7.10 12.83 16.11
C HIS A 49 7.62 11.47 16.56
N GLY A 50 8.68 10.99 15.94
CA GLY A 50 9.39 9.80 16.37
C GLY A 50 9.68 8.79 15.27
N TYR A 51 10.50 7.80 15.63
CA TYR A 51 10.99 6.79 14.68
C TYR A 51 9.87 5.92 14.08
N LYS A 52 8.78 5.67 14.82
CA LYS A 52 7.65 4.84 14.36
C LYS A 52 7.00 5.39 13.09
N ILE A 53 6.76 6.69 13.06
CA ILE A 53 6.21 7.39 11.89
C ILE A 53 7.19 7.33 10.72
N GLN A 54 8.49 7.47 10.99
CA GLN A 54 9.51 7.34 9.94
C GLN A 54 9.58 5.91 9.39
N VAL A 55 9.49 4.90 10.24
CA VAL A 55 9.43 3.50 9.80
C VAL A 55 8.25 3.28 8.87
N LEU A 56 7.04 3.74 9.25
CA LEU A 56 5.85 3.62 8.43
C LEU A 56 6.03 4.32 7.07
N ARG A 57 6.56 5.56 7.08
CA ARG A 57 6.84 6.32 5.86
C ARG A 57 7.78 5.55 4.92
N TRP A 58 8.91 5.07 5.45
CA TRP A 58 9.89 4.37 4.63
C TRP A 58 9.38 3.05 4.07
N LEU A 59 8.61 2.28 4.85
CA LEU A 59 7.98 1.04 4.37
C LEU A 59 7.02 1.32 3.21
N LEU A 60 6.20 2.38 3.29
CA LEU A 60 5.30 2.79 2.21
C LEU A 60 6.05 3.29 0.98
N ILE A 61 7.14 4.04 1.16
CA ILE A 61 7.99 4.48 0.03
C ILE A 61 8.66 3.26 -0.63
N MET A 62 9.19 2.31 0.15
CA MET A 62 9.78 1.09 -0.40
C MET A 62 8.74 0.26 -1.17
N LEU A 63 7.51 0.16 -0.66
CA LEU A 63 6.40 -0.50 -1.36
C LEU A 63 6.13 0.18 -2.71
N ALA A 64 6.06 1.51 -2.74
CA ALA A 64 5.84 2.29 -3.95
C ALA A 64 6.98 2.12 -4.97
N ILE A 65 8.23 2.07 -4.50
CA ILE A 65 9.40 1.79 -5.35
C ILE A 65 9.30 0.38 -5.94
N CYS A 66 8.90 -0.62 -5.17
CA CYS A 66 8.68 -1.97 -5.70
C CYS A 66 7.61 -1.98 -6.80
N ILE A 67 6.47 -1.30 -6.60
CA ILE A 67 5.40 -1.20 -7.61
C ILE A 67 5.92 -0.57 -8.90
N ALA A 68 6.62 0.56 -8.81
CA ALA A 68 7.23 1.20 -9.98
C ALA A 68 8.27 0.31 -10.68
N SER A 69 9.07 -0.40 -9.88
CA SER A 69 10.13 -1.29 -10.40
C SER A 69 9.57 -2.51 -11.13
N ILE A 70 8.41 -3.04 -10.72
CA ILE A 70 7.72 -4.11 -11.45
C ILE A 70 7.34 -3.65 -12.87
N GLY A 71 6.91 -2.39 -13.02
CA GLY A 71 6.64 -1.79 -14.33
C GLY A 71 7.90 -1.52 -15.16
N LEU A 72 9.03 -1.16 -14.51
CA LEU A 72 10.31 -0.90 -15.16
C LEU A 72 11.01 -2.19 -15.64
N PHE A 73 10.85 -3.28 -14.87
CA PHE A 73 11.46 -4.58 -15.12
C PHE A 73 10.37 -5.63 -15.33
N PRO A 74 9.69 -5.63 -16.49
CA PRO A 74 8.61 -6.56 -16.76
C PRO A 74 9.14 -8.01 -16.80
N ASN A 75 8.23 -8.98 -16.66
CA ASN A 75 8.56 -10.41 -16.63
C ASN A 75 8.96 -10.96 -18.01
N ASN A 76 9.95 -10.32 -18.64
CA ASN A 76 10.59 -10.78 -19.86
C ASN A 76 11.77 -11.71 -19.53
N PRO A 77 12.24 -12.56 -20.46
CA PRO A 77 13.37 -13.46 -20.22
C PRO A 77 14.63 -12.78 -19.67
N GLU A 78 14.85 -11.51 -20.03
CA GLU A 78 16.01 -10.72 -19.60
C GLU A 78 15.90 -10.27 -18.14
N PHE A 79 14.69 -10.00 -17.65
CA PHE A 79 14.42 -9.44 -16.32
C PHE A 79 13.67 -10.38 -15.38
N HIS A 80 13.36 -11.61 -15.81
CA HIS A 80 12.55 -12.55 -15.05
C HIS A 80 13.01 -12.71 -13.58
N VAL A 81 14.30 -12.99 -13.36
CA VAL A 81 14.84 -13.17 -12.01
C VAL A 81 14.74 -11.91 -11.17
N LEU A 82 14.96 -10.74 -11.78
CA LEU A 82 14.86 -9.46 -11.07
C LEU A 82 13.40 -9.13 -10.76
N HIS A 83 12.49 -9.32 -11.71
CA HIS A 83 11.05 -9.15 -11.56
C HIS A 83 10.51 -9.99 -10.39
N ASP A 84 10.85 -11.27 -10.34
CA ASP A 84 10.41 -12.18 -9.29
C ASP A 84 10.92 -11.76 -7.92
N ARG A 85 12.20 -11.34 -7.83
CA ARG A 85 12.75 -10.82 -6.58
C ARG A 85 12.04 -9.56 -6.11
N ILE A 86 11.76 -8.60 -6.99
CA ILE A 86 11.05 -7.37 -6.64
C ILE A 86 9.63 -7.69 -6.19
N SER A 87 8.94 -8.60 -6.88
CA SER A 87 7.59 -9.06 -6.50
C SER A 87 7.58 -9.72 -5.12
N MET A 88 8.58 -10.55 -4.79
CA MET A 88 8.73 -11.11 -3.45
C MET A 88 8.97 -10.04 -2.39
N TRP A 89 9.82 -9.03 -2.65
CA TRP A 89 10.03 -7.91 -1.73
C TRP A 89 8.76 -7.12 -1.48
N LEU A 90 7.94 -6.90 -2.52
CA LEU A 90 6.64 -6.25 -2.39
C LEU A 90 5.74 -7.00 -1.40
N VAL A 91 5.63 -8.32 -1.55
CA VAL A 91 4.84 -9.18 -0.63
C VAL A 91 5.39 -9.10 0.79
N TYR A 92 6.71 -9.20 0.98
CA TYR A 92 7.31 -9.13 2.32
C TYR A 92 7.07 -7.78 2.99
N ILE A 93 7.26 -6.68 2.27
CA ILE A 93 7.00 -5.33 2.81
C ILE A 93 5.53 -5.19 3.19
N MET A 94 4.62 -5.70 2.38
CA MET A 94 3.19 -5.69 2.64
C MET A 94 2.83 -6.46 3.92
N LEU A 95 3.33 -7.67 4.07
CA LEU A 95 3.13 -8.49 5.28
C LEU A 95 3.74 -7.83 6.51
N ILE A 96 4.95 -7.27 6.40
CA ILE A 96 5.58 -6.52 7.49
C ILE A 96 4.69 -5.35 7.89
N LEU A 97 4.19 -4.56 6.93
CA LEU A 97 3.28 -3.44 7.20
C LEU A 97 2.03 -3.90 7.96
N ILE A 98 1.37 -4.98 7.51
CA ILE A 98 0.18 -5.53 8.17
C ILE A 98 0.49 -5.94 9.62
N VAL A 99 1.62 -6.60 9.85
CA VAL A 99 2.01 -7.05 11.19
C VAL A 99 2.34 -5.88 12.11
N VAL A 100 3.15 -4.92 11.63
CA VAL A 100 3.66 -3.83 12.48
C VAL A 100 2.70 -2.66 12.63
N ILE A 101 1.61 -2.62 11.87
CA ILE A 101 0.70 -1.46 11.80
C ILE A 101 0.20 -1.02 13.18
N ARG A 102 -0.04 -1.96 14.08
CA ARG A 102 -0.46 -1.70 15.46
C ARG A 102 0.52 -0.81 16.23
N TRP A 103 1.81 -0.94 15.94
CA TRP A 103 2.87 -0.25 16.69
C TRP A 103 3.37 1.02 16.01
N VAL A 104 3.20 1.12 14.71
CA VAL A 104 3.74 2.23 13.91
C VAL A 104 2.70 3.29 13.56
N LEU A 105 1.41 2.94 13.46
CA LEU A 105 0.34 3.87 13.21
C LEU A 105 -0.24 4.39 14.54
N PRO A 106 -0.15 5.71 14.83
CA PRO A 106 -0.77 6.27 16.02
C PRO A 106 -2.30 6.22 15.92
N GLU A 107 -2.95 6.14 17.09
CA GLU A 107 -4.43 6.17 17.21
C GLU A 107 -5.16 5.14 16.33
N VAL A 108 -4.50 4.01 16.00
CA VAL A 108 -5.08 2.96 15.18
C VAL A 108 -6.34 2.38 15.83
N THR A 109 -7.44 2.32 15.08
CA THR A 109 -8.71 1.79 15.57
C THR A 109 -8.70 0.26 15.65
N LYS A 110 -9.46 -0.30 16.61
CA LYS A 110 -9.61 -1.77 16.73
C LYS A 110 -10.22 -2.36 15.45
N GLN A 111 -11.16 -1.65 14.82
CA GLN A 111 -11.80 -2.09 13.58
C GLN A 111 -10.79 -2.22 12.43
N PHE A 112 -9.93 -1.22 12.25
CA PHE A 112 -8.88 -1.28 11.24
C PHE A 112 -7.87 -2.41 11.52
N LEU A 113 -7.51 -2.65 12.78
CA LEU A 113 -6.63 -3.77 13.14
C LEU A 113 -7.27 -5.13 12.83
N VAL A 114 -8.56 -5.31 13.15
CA VAL A 114 -9.28 -6.55 12.84
C VAL A 114 -9.29 -6.77 11.33
N ILE A 115 -9.64 -5.76 10.53
CA ILE A 115 -9.63 -5.85 9.06
C ILE A 115 -8.21 -6.17 8.55
N SER A 116 -7.18 -5.48 9.07
CA SER A 116 -5.79 -5.71 8.65
C SER A 116 -5.34 -7.15 8.88
N TYR A 117 -5.58 -7.68 10.08
CA TYR A 117 -5.19 -9.05 10.40
C TYR A 117 -6.05 -10.10 9.68
N THR A 118 -7.33 -9.81 9.41
CA THR A 118 -8.18 -10.68 8.60
C THR A 118 -7.67 -10.75 7.16
N ILE A 119 -7.31 -9.62 6.56
CA ILE A 119 -6.72 -9.58 5.22
C ILE A 119 -5.38 -10.31 5.20
N GLY A 120 -4.49 -10.05 6.15
CA GLY A 120 -3.20 -10.74 6.24
C GLY A 120 -3.35 -12.25 6.43
N ALA A 121 -4.31 -12.70 7.22
CA ALA A 121 -4.63 -14.12 7.37
C ALA A 121 -5.18 -14.72 6.07
N ALA A 122 -6.08 -14.01 5.37
CA ALA A 122 -6.63 -14.45 4.09
C ALA A 122 -5.53 -14.63 3.03
N MET A 123 -4.62 -13.66 2.88
CA MET A 123 -3.45 -13.74 2.00
C MET A 123 -2.55 -14.94 2.36
N SER A 124 -2.29 -15.14 3.64
CA SER A 124 -1.46 -16.28 4.10
C SER A 124 -2.12 -17.63 3.82
N ILE A 125 -3.43 -17.74 4.03
CA ILE A 125 -4.20 -18.97 3.75
C ILE A 125 -4.22 -19.24 2.25
N GLU A 126 -4.45 -18.22 1.43
CA GLU A 126 -4.47 -18.32 -0.02
C GLU A 126 -3.11 -18.80 -0.56
N TYR A 127 -2.01 -18.25 -0.06
CA TYR A 127 -0.66 -18.71 -0.39
C TYR A 127 -0.47 -20.20 -0.04
N ILE A 128 -0.93 -20.63 1.14
CA ILE A 128 -0.85 -22.04 1.57
C ILE A 128 -1.67 -22.93 0.63
N VAL A 129 -2.91 -22.54 0.32
CA VAL A 129 -3.77 -23.28 -0.62
C VAL A 129 -3.11 -23.37 -1.99
N PHE A 130 -2.58 -22.27 -2.51
CA PHE A 130 -1.87 -22.25 -3.80
C PHE A 130 -0.66 -23.20 -3.81
N LYS A 131 0.11 -23.26 -2.71
CA LYS A 131 1.31 -24.12 -2.61
C LYS A 131 1.02 -25.60 -2.38
N LEU A 132 -0.06 -25.92 -1.66
CA LEU A 132 -0.37 -27.29 -1.26
C LEU A 132 -1.38 -27.98 -2.18
N THR A 133 -2.08 -27.22 -3.02
CA THR A 133 -3.12 -27.75 -3.90
C THR A 133 -2.95 -27.21 -5.31
N ASP A 134 -3.31 -28.01 -6.31
CA ASP A 134 -3.37 -27.55 -7.70
C ASP A 134 -4.72 -26.87 -8.03
N TYR A 135 -5.47 -26.46 -7.01
CA TYR A 135 -6.81 -25.91 -7.18
C TYR A 135 -6.81 -24.49 -7.75
N LEU A 136 -5.85 -23.66 -7.31
CA LEU A 136 -5.73 -22.27 -7.79
C LEU A 136 -4.73 -22.17 -8.94
N SER A 137 -5.16 -21.55 -10.04
CA SER A 137 -4.21 -21.13 -11.07
C SER A 137 -3.32 -19.98 -10.54
N LEU A 138 -2.10 -19.86 -11.06
CA LEU A 138 -1.19 -18.76 -10.71
C LEU A 138 -1.87 -17.40 -10.92
N THR A 139 -2.61 -17.23 -12.01
CA THR A 139 -3.34 -15.98 -12.30
C THR A 139 -4.41 -15.68 -11.25
N ALA A 140 -5.18 -16.70 -10.82
CA ALA A 140 -6.19 -16.50 -9.78
C ALA A 140 -5.53 -16.08 -8.46
N PHE A 141 -4.46 -16.77 -8.06
CA PHE A 141 -3.66 -16.43 -6.88
C PHE A 141 -3.15 -14.97 -6.94
N GLU A 142 -2.49 -14.57 -8.04
CA GLU A 142 -1.97 -13.20 -8.19
C GLU A 142 -3.07 -12.14 -8.14
N LEU A 143 -4.25 -12.40 -8.74
CA LEU A 143 -5.38 -11.45 -8.72
C LEU A 143 -5.98 -11.28 -7.33
N PHE A 144 -6.13 -12.35 -6.56
CA PHE A 144 -6.63 -12.30 -5.20
C PHE A 144 -5.65 -11.58 -4.28
N GLU A 145 -4.37 -11.97 -4.31
CA GLU A 145 -3.31 -11.32 -3.55
C GLU A 145 -3.23 -9.81 -3.85
N PHE A 146 -3.24 -9.45 -5.13
CA PHE A 146 -3.22 -8.05 -5.54
C PHE A 146 -4.48 -7.31 -5.08
N GLY A 147 -5.67 -7.91 -5.22
CA GLY A 147 -6.93 -7.31 -4.80
C GLY A 147 -6.98 -7.05 -3.29
N LEU A 148 -6.57 -8.03 -2.48
CA LEU A 148 -6.52 -7.90 -1.02
C LEU A 148 -5.47 -6.86 -0.58
N ALA A 149 -4.27 -6.92 -1.14
CA ALA A 149 -3.19 -5.99 -0.84
C ALA A 149 -3.57 -4.55 -1.19
N PHE A 150 -4.13 -4.33 -2.38
CA PHE A 150 -4.56 -3.01 -2.84
C PHE A 150 -5.71 -2.46 -1.99
N SER A 151 -6.70 -3.28 -1.66
CA SER A 151 -7.82 -2.88 -0.80
C SER A 151 -7.34 -2.48 0.59
N TRP A 152 -6.43 -3.25 1.18
CA TRP A 152 -5.84 -2.91 2.47
C TRP A 152 -5.00 -1.63 2.41
N LEU A 153 -4.22 -1.45 1.35
CA LEU A 153 -3.41 -0.24 1.16
C LEU A 153 -4.27 1.02 1.08
N LEU A 154 -5.38 0.97 0.35
CA LEU A 154 -6.34 2.09 0.29
C LEU A 154 -6.92 2.41 1.67
N LEU A 155 -7.30 1.38 2.45
CA LEU A 155 -7.78 1.56 3.82
C LEU A 155 -6.70 2.17 4.73
N LEU A 156 -5.46 1.73 4.60
CA LEU A 156 -4.34 2.32 5.33
C LEU A 156 -4.13 3.78 4.98
N LEU A 157 -4.07 4.12 3.70
CA LEU A 157 -3.90 5.50 3.24
C LEU A 157 -5.04 6.40 3.72
N GLN A 158 -6.28 5.91 3.71
CA GLN A 158 -7.43 6.63 4.25
C GLN A 158 -7.30 6.87 5.77
N ASN A 159 -6.82 5.88 6.54
CA ASN A 159 -6.57 6.06 7.97
C ASN A 159 -5.46 7.10 8.22
N ILE A 160 -4.40 7.07 7.42
CA ILE A 160 -3.30 8.05 7.48
C ILE A 160 -3.82 9.46 7.14
N GLU A 161 -4.64 9.59 6.11
CA GLU A 161 -5.26 10.86 5.72
C GLU A 161 -6.15 11.42 6.83
N ASN A 162 -7.00 10.59 7.42
CA ASN A 162 -7.83 11.00 8.56
C ASN A 162 -6.98 11.55 9.71
N LEU A 163 -5.87 10.88 10.07
CA LEU A 163 -4.95 11.38 11.09
C LEU A 163 -4.32 12.72 10.71
N ALA A 164 -3.99 12.93 9.43
CA ALA A 164 -3.44 14.18 8.95
C ALA A 164 -4.46 15.32 9.02
N GLN A 165 -5.74 15.07 8.70
CA GLN A 165 -6.82 16.05 8.71
C GLN A 165 -7.28 16.42 10.13
N PHE A 166 -7.37 15.47 11.06
CA PHE A 166 -7.72 15.75 12.46
C PHE A 166 -6.75 16.73 13.12
N GLY A 167 -5.50 16.78 12.68
CA GLY A 167 -4.52 17.78 13.12
C GLY A 167 -4.82 19.21 12.64
N GLN A 168 -5.57 19.38 11.56
CA GLN A 168 -5.89 20.70 11.00
C GLN A 168 -7.17 21.30 11.61
N ASN A 169 -8.11 20.47 12.07
CA ASN A 169 -9.42 20.91 12.58
C ASN A 169 -9.43 21.37 14.04
N LEU A 170 -8.30 21.36 14.75
CA LEU A 170 -8.18 21.78 16.14
C LEU A 170 -7.73 23.24 16.31
N PHE A 171 -8.14 24.16 15.44
CA PHE A 171 -8.20 25.58 15.82
C PHE A 171 -9.47 25.80 16.67
N VAL A 172 -9.41 25.45 17.94
CA VAL A 172 -10.39 25.94 18.92
C VAL A 172 -10.12 27.43 19.08
N VAL A 173 -10.88 28.24 18.37
CA VAL A 173 -10.92 29.68 18.62
C VAL A 173 -11.58 29.85 20.00
N LYS A 174 -10.78 30.03 21.05
CA LYS A 174 -11.26 30.51 22.34
C LYS A 174 -11.68 31.96 22.14
N LEU A 175 -12.97 32.17 21.86
CA LEU A 175 -13.57 33.49 21.92
C LEU A 175 -13.51 33.94 23.39
N LYS A 176 -12.68 34.93 23.70
CA LYS A 176 -12.75 35.65 24.97
C LYS A 176 -14.04 36.48 24.95
N PRO A 177 -14.91 36.33 25.95
CA PRO A 177 -16.08 37.23 26.06
C PRO A 177 -15.56 38.67 26.22
N VAL A 178 -16.04 39.56 25.35
CA VAL A 178 -15.84 40.99 25.50
C VAL A 178 -16.53 41.42 26.78
N LYS A 179 -15.80 41.94 27.77
CA LYS A 179 -16.43 42.57 28.93
C LYS A 179 -17.15 43.83 28.43
N GLU A 180 -18.46 43.79 28.50
CA GLU A 180 -19.29 44.96 28.33
C GLU A 180 -19.00 45.93 29.49
N ASN A 181 -18.34 47.04 29.20
CA ASN A 181 -18.22 48.14 30.16
C ASN A 181 -19.59 48.82 30.30
N THR A 182 -20.34 48.40 31.30
CA THR A 182 -21.49 49.19 31.75
C THR A 182 -20.96 50.37 32.57
N ASN A 183 -20.98 51.55 31.99
CA ASN A 183 -20.93 52.85 32.68
C ASN A 183 -22.25 53.11 33.37
#